data_d19579bef9a1641806ba6800470a0903
#
_entry.id   d19579bef9a1641806ba6800470a0903
#
_cell.length_a   1.000
_cell.length_b   1.000
_cell.length_c   1.000
_cell.angle_alpha   90.00
_cell.angle_beta   90.00
_cell.angle_gamma   90.00
#
_symmetry.space_group_name_H-M   'P 1'
#
loop_
_entity.id
_entity.type
_entity.pdbx_description
1 polymer ?
#
loop_
_entity_poly.entity_id
_entity_poly.type
_entity_poly.pdbx_seq_one_letter_code
_entity_poly.pdbx_strand_id
1 'polypeptide(L)'
;MAQTFDICIRGTGIVGTTLALLLARDRLKVALLPAPGAKNPAATDVRAYALNLASRQLLESLRSWPDDEHATAVRQMHVQGDQGGAVQFDAAAQGVDALAWIVDVPALESRLAQAVRYQPHVELVDAPVPAALTVVCEGRASTTREEFGVNFEVTPYPQHAIATRLQSERPHGQVARQWFSPDGILAFLPLGGPQGNSVAVVWSVFQEQVAPLMALPPEDFAQRLRTASQDALGALQVSAERAAWPLQLAKADRWCGALPPAAGRAGRSWVLAGDAAHNVHPLAGQGLNLGLADAQALARVLHERDYWRSVGDARLLRRYERERKAALLPMGLATDGLQQLFARQDGPIQALRNWGMKGFEMSGPLKSFVARQAMGM
;
A
#
# COMPACT_ATOMS: atom_id res chain seq x y z
N MET A 1 21.92 -3.23 -33.85
CA MET A 1 22.01 -1.97 -33.06
C MET A 1 21.48 -2.28 -31.66
N ALA A 2 22.22 -1.95 -30.60
CA ALA A 2 21.73 -2.16 -29.24
C ALA A 2 20.44 -1.31 -29.03
N GLN A 3 19.38 -1.93 -28.56
CA GLN A 3 18.12 -1.26 -28.30
C GLN A 3 18.35 -0.21 -27.21
N THR A 4 18.00 1.04 -27.48
CA THR A 4 18.18 2.13 -26.52
C THR A 4 16.89 2.33 -25.76
N PHE A 5 16.94 2.19 -24.43
CA PHE A 5 15.83 2.49 -23.53
C PHE A 5 15.91 3.94 -23.03
N ASP A 6 14.75 4.56 -22.87
CA ASP A 6 14.63 5.88 -22.25
C ASP A 6 14.71 5.73 -20.73
N ILE A 7 14.02 4.70 -20.20
CA ILE A 7 13.86 4.45 -18.76
C ILE A 7 14.12 2.98 -18.45
N CYS A 8 14.85 2.72 -17.37
CA CYS A 8 15.00 1.40 -16.76
C CYS A 8 14.29 1.41 -15.39
N ILE A 9 13.23 0.62 -15.22
CA ILE A 9 12.52 0.44 -13.96
C ILE A 9 13.02 -0.84 -13.29
N ARG A 10 13.51 -0.72 -12.06
CA ARG A 10 13.95 -1.83 -11.22
C ARG A 10 12.84 -2.16 -10.21
N GLY A 11 12.20 -3.30 -10.36
CA GLY A 11 11.07 -3.79 -9.59
C GLY A 11 9.81 -4.01 -10.44
N THR A 12 9.37 -5.27 -10.52
CA THR A 12 8.18 -5.72 -11.28
C THR A 12 6.93 -5.85 -10.40
N GLY A 13 6.95 -5.30 -9.18
CA GLY A 13 5.76 -5.22 -8.34
C GLY A 13 4.72 -4.22 -8.88
N ILE A 14 3.59 -4.10 -8.19
CA ILE A 14 2.43 -3.29 -8.62
C ILE A 14 2.84 -1.86 -9.02
N VAL A 15 3.67 -1.18 -8.22
CA VAL A 15 4.10 0.21 -8.49
C VAL A 15 4.94 0.32 -9.74
N GLY A 16 5.98 -0.52 -9.87
CA GLY A 16 6.89 -0.49 -11.03
C GLY A 16 6.19 -0.85 -12.33
N THR A 17 5.33 -1.86 -12.30
CA THR A 17 4.55 -2.31 -13.46
C THR A 17 3.52 -1.26 -13.88
N THR A 18 2.82 -0.64 -12.91
CA THR A 18 1.90 0.47 -13.18
C THR A 18 2.63 1.65 -13.82
N LEU A 19 3.80 2.02 -13.29
CA LEU A 19 4.61 3.10 -13.86
C LEU A 19 5.07 2.77 -15.28
N ALA A 20 5.52 1.54 -15.54
CA ALA A 20 5.93 1.10 -16.89
C ALA A 20 4.80 1.28 -17.91
N LEU A 21 3.58 0.87 -17.54
CA LEU A 21 2.39 1.02 -18.38
C LEU A 21 2.04 2.50 -18.64
N LEU A 22 2.14 3.36 -17.62
CA LEU A 22 1.90 4.80 -17.76
C LEU A 22 2.90 5.45 -18.72
N LEU A 23 4.19 5.17 -18.55
CA LEU A 23 5.26 5.75 -19.38
C LEU A 23 5.21 5.24 -20.84
N ALA A 24 4.80 4.00 -21.03
CA ALA A 24 4.62 3.43 -22.36
C ALA A 24 3.50 4.11 -23.18
N ARG A 25 2.49 4.69 -22.53
CA ARG A 25 1.47 5.51 -23.20
C ARG A 25 2.06 6.76 -23.85
N ASP A 26 3.13 7.31 -23.26
CA ASP A 26 3.88 8.43 -23.79
C ASP A 26 4.94 8.00 -24.82
N ARG A 27 4.86 6.75 -25.29
CA ARG A 27 5.79 6.12 -26.25
C ARG A 27 7.24 6.08 -25.77
N LEU A 28 7.48 6.17 -24.46
CA LEU A 28 8.80 5.97 -23.89
C LEU A 28 9.13 4.48 -23.88
N LYS A 29 10.37 4.15 -24.29
CA LYS A 29 10.88 2.78 -24.25
C LYS A 29 11.36 2.43 -22.86
N VAL A 30 10.66 1.50 -22.23
CA VAL A 30 10.86 1.11 -20.84
C VAL A 30 11.45 -0.29 -20.76
N ALA A 31 12.60 -0.43 -20.12
CA ALA A 31 13.10 -1.71 -19.64
C ALA A 31 12.55 -1.95 -18.21
N LEU A 32 11.92 -3.08 -18.00
CA LEU A 32 11.37 -3.47 -16.71
C LEU A 32 12.14 -4.68 -16.17
N LEU A 33 12.85 -4.50 -15.04
CA LEU A 33 13.73 -5.48 -14.42
C LEU A 33 13.16 -5.99 -13.10
N PRO A 34 13.05 -7.30 -12.86
CA PRO A 34 12.68 -7.84 -11.56
C PRO A 34 13.62 -7.34 -10.43
N ALA A 35 13.07 -7.16 -9.24
CA ALA A 35 13.89 -6.85 -8.06
C ALA A 35 14.80 -8.04 -7.71
N PRO A 36 16.04 -7.80 -7.23
CA PRO A 36 16.90 -8.87 -6.73
C PRO A 36 16.18 -9.65 -5.62
N GLY A 37 16.18 -10.99 -5.70
CA GLY A 37 15.51 -11.84 -4.72
C GLY A 37 13.98 -11.78 -4.75
N ALA A 38 13.39 -11.33 -5.87
CA ALA A 38 11.94 -11.38 -6.06
C ALA A 38 11.42 -12.79 -5.75
N LYS A 39 10.38 -12.88 -4.91
CA LYS A 39 9.85 -14.14 -4.40
C LYS A 39 9.45 -15.07 -5.53
N ASN A 40 9.72 -16.37 -5.33
CA ASN A 40 9.20 -17.42 -6.18
C ASN A 40 7.66 -17.33 -6.22
N PRO A 41 7.03 -17.30 -7.40
CA PRO A 41 5.56 -17.23 -7.52
C PRO A 41 4.79 -18.40 -6.87
N ALA A 42 5.50 -19.43 -6.40
CA ALA A 42 4.92 -20.57 -5.70
C ALA A 42 4.52 -20.29 -4.22
N ALA A 43 4.92 -19.20 -3.60
CA ALA A 43 4.47 -18.86 -2.25
C ALA A 43 3.08 -18.23 -2.33
N THR A 44 2.10 -18.82 -1.64
CA THR A 44 0.72 -18.27 -1.54
C THR A 44 0.76 -16.88 -0.91
N ASP A 45 0.52 -15.85 -1.69
CA ASP A 45 0.46 -14.49 -1.18
C ASP A 45 -0.94 -14.23 -0.60
N VAL A 46 -1.00 -14.06 0.71
CA VAL A 46 -2.26 -13.83 1.45
C VAL A 46 -2.64 -12.35 1.52
N ARG A 47 -1.78 -11.46 1.00
CA ARG A 47 -2.00 -10.01 1.12
C ARG A 47 -3.23 -9.57 0.34
N ALA A 48 -3.96 -8.65 0.95
CA ALA A 48 -5.00 -7.86 0.32
C ALA A 48 -4.81 -6.40 0.73
N TYR A 49 -5.05 -5.47 -0.18
CA TYR A 49 -4.90 -4.04 0.08
C TYR A 49 -6.21 -3.30 -0.12
N ALA A 50 -6.46 -2.33 0.74
CA ALA A 50 -7.56 -1.38 0.56
C ALA A 50 -7.12 -0.31 -0.45
N LEU A 51 -7.66 -0.34 -1.66
CA LEU A 51 -7.41 0.67 -2.69
C LEU A 51 -8.50 1.73 -2.68
N ASN A 52 -8.09 2.98 -2.73
CA ASN A 52 -9.00 4.12 -2.80
C ASN A 52 -9.47 4.40 -4.24
N LEU A 53 -10.40 5.35 -4.39
CA LEU A 53 -10.99 5.69 -5.68
C LEU A 53 -9.94 6.14 -6.71
N ALA A 54 -8.96 6.96 -6.30
CA ALA A 54 -7.91 7.43 -7.21
C ALA A 54 -7.05 6.27 -7.75
N SER A 55 -6.67 5.33 -6.87
CA SER A 55 -5.94 4.13 -7.27
C SER A 55 -6.75 3.22 -8.19
N ARG A 56 -8.05 3.05 -7.92
CA ARG A 56 -8.97 2.32 -8.79
C ARG A 56 -9.04 2.95 -10.18
N GLN A 57 -9.32 4.24 -10.28
CA GLN A 57 -9.40 4.97 -11.54
C GLN A 57 -8.10 4.87 -12.35
N LEU A 58 -6.95 4.96 -11.66
CA LEU A 58 -5.65 4.77 -12.30
C LEU A 58 -5.54 3.39 -12.94
N LEU A 59 -5.81 2.32 -12.18
CA LEU A 59 -5.69 0.94 -12.65
C LEU A 59 -6.74 0.59 -13.72
N GLU A 60 -7.97 1.11 -13.62
CA GLU A 60 -9.00 0.99 -14.65
C GLU A 60 -8.55 1.66 -15.96
N SER A 61 -7.94 2.85 -15.86
CA SER A 61 -7.40 3.54 -17.03
C SER A 61 -6.32 2.73 -17.74
N LEU A 62 -5.62 1.85 -17.04
CA LEU A 62 -4.62 0.90 -17.56
C LEU A 62 -5.22 -0.45 -17.97
N ARG A 63 -6.53 -0.63 -17.84
CA ARG A 63 -7.23 -1.92 -18.04
C ARG A 63 -6.66 -3.05 -17.19
N SER A 64 -6.15 -2.69 -15.99
CA SER A 64 -5.50 -3.61 -15.06
C SER A 64 -6.26 -3.77 -13.75
N TRP A 65 -7.48 -3.23 -13.65
CA TRP A 65 -8.34 -3.47 -12.50
C TRP A 65 -8.80 -4.93 -12.51
N PRO A 66 -8.74 -5.66 -11.37
CA PRO A 66 -9.26 -7.01 -11.27
C PRO A 66 -10.80 -7.05 -11.42
N ASP A 67 -11.33 -8.24 -11.62
CA ASP A 67 -12.77 -8.48 -11.60
C ASP A 67 -13.36 -8.38 -10.18
N ASP A 68 -14.69 -8.37 -10.08
CA ASP A 68 -15.41 -8.17 -8.83
C ASP A 68 -15.15 -9.28 -7.79
N GLU A 69 -14.75 -10.47 -8.21
CA GLU A 69 -14.38 -11.56 -7.31
C GLU A 69 -13.09 -11.24 -6.53
N HIS A 70 -12.19 -10.46 -7.15
CA HIS A 70 -10.88 -10.12 -6.60
C HIS A 70 -10.77 -8.65 -6.14
N ALA A 71 -11.85 -7.87 -6.25
CA ALA A 71 -11.91 -6.46 -5.85
C ALA A 71 -13.24 -6.14 -5.16
N THR A 72 -13.31 -6.41 -3.87
CA THR A 72 -14.55 -6.26 -3.08
C THR A 72 -14.74 -4.82 -2.60
N ALA A 73 -15.87 -4.21 -2.92
CA ALA A 73 -16.24 -2.88 -2.45
C ALA A 73 -16.45 -2.85 -0.93
N VAL A 74 -15.90 -1.83 -0.27
CA VAL A 74 -16.15 -1.50 1.14
C VAL A 74 -17.20 -0.40 1.18
N ARG A 75 -18.42 -0.74 1.56
CA ARG A 75 -19.52 0.23 1.68
C ARG A 75 -19.57 0.89 3.03
N GLN A 76 -19.13 0.18 4.06
CA GLN A 76 -19.07 0.70 5.40
C GLN A 76 -17.74 0.36 6.06
N MET A 77 -17.28 1.22 6.96
CA MET A 77 -16.12 0.96 7.83
C MET A 77 -16.55 1.19 9.27
N HIS A 78 -16.36 0.18 10.10
CA HIS A 78 -16.64 0.22 11.52
C HIS A 78 -15.31 0.17 12.29
N VAL A 79 -15.03 1.22 13.03
CA VAL A 79 -13.85 1.33 13.89
C VAL A 79 -14.32 1.33 15.34
N GLN A 80 -13.81 0.41 16.14
CA GLN A 80 -14.17 0.26 17.55
C GLN A 80 -12.93 0.44 18.43
N GLY A 81 -13.08 1.23 19.49
CA GLY A 81 -12.08 1.39 20.54
C GLY A 81 -12.32 0.43 21.71
N ASP A 82 -11.33 0.30 22.57
CA ASP A 82 -11.30 -0.62 23.73
C ASP A 82 -12.34 -0.32 24.83
N GLN A 83 -12.86 0.91 24.92
CA GLN A 83 -13.80 1.34 25.95
C GLN A 83 -15.15 1.83 25.39
N GLY A 84 -15.59 1.23 24.27
CA GLY A 84 -16.90 1.52 23.68
C GLY A 84 -16.98 2.79 22.83
N GLY A 85 -15.84 3.44 22.51
CA GLY A 85 -15.79 4.45 21.46
C GLY A 85 -15.93 3.76 20.10
N ALA A 86 -16.83 4.26 19.25
CA ALA A 86 -17.00 3.74 17.90
C ALA A 86 -17.10 4.88 16.89
N VAL A 87 -16.55 4.64 15.67
CA VAL A 87 -16.69 5.53 14.52
C VAL A 87 -17.14 4.68 13.34
N GLN A 88 -18.16 5.15 12.63
CA GLN A 88 -18.67 4.47 11.44
C GLN A 88 -18.62 5.41 10.25
N PHE A 89 -18.10 4.91 9.14
CA PHE A 89 -18.15 5.58 7.86
C PHE A 89 -19.09 4.79 6.94
N ASP A 90 -19.90 5.51 6.19
CA ASP A 90 -20.85 4.94 5.24
C ASP A 90 -20.65 5.63 3.88
N ALA A 91 -20.53 4.83 2.82
CA ALA A 91 -20.30 5.33 1.47
C ALA A 91 -21.49 6.17 0.97
N ALA A 92 -22.72 5.73 1.23
CA ALA A 92 -23.93 6.44 0.82
C ALA A 92 -24.01 7.82 1.49
N ALA A 93 -23.61 7.91 2.78
CA ALA A 93 -23.56 9.19 3.49
C ALA A 93 -22.50 10.17 2.93
N GLN A 94 -21.51 9.65 2.19
CA GLN A 94 -20.50 10.45 1.48
C GLN A 94 -20.85 10.69 0.01
N GLY A 95 -21.97 10.15 -0.49
CA GLY A 95 -22.40 10.27 -1.88
C GLY A 95 -21.55 9.46 -2.87
N VAL A 96 -20.93 8.36 -2.41
CA VAL A 96 -20.10 7.48 -3.23
C VAL A 96 -20.58 6.03 -3.15
N ASP A 97 -20.21 5.20 -4.14
CA ASP A 97 -20.60 3.78 -4.18
C ASP A 97 -19.82 2.92 -3.17
N ALA A 98 -18.58 3.30 -2.89
CA ALA A 98 -17.72 2.61 -1.93
C ALA A 98 -16.67 3.56 -1.34
N LEU A 99 -16.26 3.29 -0.11
CA LEU A 99 -15.17 4.01 0.59
C LEU A 99 -13.79 3.59 0.09
N ALA A 100 -13.67 2.31 -0.27
CA ALA A 100 -12.46 1.68 -0.79
C ALA A 100 -12.83 0.33 -1.42
N TRP A 101 -11.84 -0.35 -2.01
CA TRP A 101 -11.97 -1.72 -2.50
C TRP A 101 -10.86 -2.57 -1.90
N ILE A 102 -11.22 -3.72 -1.34
CA ILE A 102 -10.23 -4.71 -0.90
C ILE A 102 -9.84 -5.55 -2.10
N VAL A 103 -8.60 -5.42 -2.51
CA VAL A 103 -8.08 -6.02 -3.74
C VAL A 103 -7.09 -7.14 -3.39
N ASP A 104 -7.29 -8.29 -4.01
CA ASP A 104 -6.39 -9.43 -3.95
C ASP A 104 -5.09 -9.11 -4.69
N VAL A 105 -3.94 -9.18 -3.98
CA VAL A 105 -2.64 -8.80 -4.55
C VAL A 105 -2.23 -9.70 -5.72
N PRO A 106 -2.28 -11.04 -5.61
CA PRO A 106 -1.96 -11.92 -6.74
C PRO A 106 -2.78 -11.65 -7.99
N ALA A 107 -4.09 -11.39 -7.84
CA ALA A 107 -4.96 -11.09 -8.98
C ALA A 107 -4.57 -9.76 -9.65
N LEU A 108 -4.30 -8.72 -8.88
CA LEU A 108 -3.85 -7.44 -9.40
C LEU A 108 -2.49 -7.55 -10.11
N GLU A 109 -1.53 -8.24 -9.50
CA GLU A 109 -0.21 -8.48 -10.11
C GLU A 109 -0.33 -9.26 -11.43
N SER A 110 -1.20 -10.26 -11.49
CA SER A 110 -1.48 -11.03 -12.71
C SER A 110 -2.06 -10.14 -13.83
N ARG A 111 -3.03 -9.28 -13.52
CA ARG A 111 -3.62 -8.32 -14.47
C ARG A 111 -2.59 -7.34 -15.02
N LEU A 112 -1.75 -6.79 -14.14
CA LEU A 112 -0.67 -5.88 -14.53
C LEU A 112 0.38 -6.58 -15.40
N ALA A 113 0.79 -7.80 -15.03
CA ALA A 113 1.73 -8.59 -15.82
C ALA A 113 1.15 -8.94 -17.20
N GLN A 114 -0.13 -9.26 -17.28
CA GLN A 114 -0.82 -9.46 -18.55
C GLN A 114 -0.81 -8.19 -19.41
N ALA A 115 -1.13 -7.02 -18.83
CA ALA A 115 -1.12 -5.75 -19.55
C ALA A 115 0.27 -5.43 -20.13
N VAL A 116 1.35 -5.71 -19.38
CA VAL A 116 2.73 -5.52 -19.84
C VAL A 116 3.05 -6.38 -21.06
N ARG A 117 2.60 -7.65 -21.11
CA ARG A 117 2.86 -8.55 -22.25
C ARG A 117 2.35 -8.00 -23.58
N TYR A 118 1.30 -7.20 -23.57
CA TYR A 118 0.71 -6.60 -24.76
C TYR A 118 1.17 -5.15 -25.00
N GLN A 119 2.12 -4.65 -24.20
CA GLN A 119 2.60 -3.27 -24.33
C GLN A 119 3.94 -3.23 -25.11
N PRO A 120 3.94 -2.77 -26.37
CA PRO A 120 5.13 -2.85 -27.24
C PRO A 120 6.29 -1.95 -26.81
N HIS A 121 6.05 -0.98 -25.95
CA HIS A 121 7.06 -0.07 -25.41
C HIS A 121 7.66 -0.52 -24.08
N VAL A 122 7.22 -1.67 -23.52
CA VAL A 122 7.78 -2.25 -22.30
C VAL A 122 8.45 -3.58 -22.63
N GLU A 123 9.70 -3.71 -22.25
CA GLU A 123 10.47 -4.94 -22.40
C GLU A 123 10.92 -5.45 -21.03
N LEU A 124 10.63 -6.73 -20.74
CA LEU A 124 11.16 -7.41 -19.56
C LEU A 124 12.62 -7.76 -19.82
N VAL A 125 13.52 -7.37 -18.94
CA VAL A 125 14.95 -7.62 -19.03
C VAL A 125 15.48 -8.34 -17.79
N ASP A 126 16.52 -9.16 -17.96
CA ASP A 126 17.08 -9.96 -16.87
C ASP A 126 18.27 -9.29 -16.17
N ALA A 127 18.77 -8.19 -16.72
CA ALA A 127 19.89 -7.44 -16.18
C ALA A 127 19.68 -5.92 -16.34
N PRO A 128 20.30 -5.09 -15.47
CA PRO A 128 20.22 -3.64 -15.59
C PRO A 128 20.74 -3.15 -16.94
N VAL A 129 19.95 -2.33 -17.63
CA VAL A 129 20.29 -1.75 -18.92
C VAL A 129 20.55 -0.26 -18.83
N PRO A 130 21.44 0.31 -19.65
CA PRO A 130 21.69 1.75 -19.67
C PRO A 130 20.45 2.51 -20.18
N ALA A 131 19.98 3.46 -19.38
CA ALA A 131 18.87 4.37 -19.72
C ALA A 131 19.18 5.79 -19.24
N ALA A 132 18.47 6.80 -19.73
CA ALA A 132 18.60 8.17 -19.27
C ALA A 132 18.09 8.33 -17.82
N LEU A 133 17.08 7.55 -17.44
CA LEU A 133 16.53 7.50 -16.10
C LEU A 133 16.44 6.06 -15.58
N THR A 134 16.94 5.80 -14.37
CA THR A 134 16.70 4.58 -13.62
C THR A 134 15.66 4.86 -12.54
N VAL A 135 14.53 4.14 -12.55
CA VAL A 135 13.50 4.23 -11.52
C VAL A 135 13.59 3.01 -10.61
N VAL A 136 13.65 3.22 -9.30
CA VAL A 136 13.75 2.15 -8.30
C VAL A 136 12.40 1.95 -7.63
N CYS A 137 11.77 0.82 -7.91
CA CYS A 137 10.49 0.36 -7.37
C CYS A 137 10.62 -1.02 -6.69
N GLU A 138 11.78 -1.31 -6.08
CA GLU A 138 12.14 -2.63 -5.54
C GLU A 138 11.51 -2.91 -4.15
N GLY A 139 10.71 -1.98 -3.62
CA GLY A 139 10.11 -2.13 -2.31
C GLY A 139 11.08 -1.82 -1.15
N ARG A 140 10.72 -2.25 0.06
CA ARG A 140 11.46 -1.93 1.30
C ARG A 140 12.91 -2.40 1.29
N ALA A 141 13.15 -3.59 0.79
CA ALA A 141 14.47 -4.24 0.77
C ALA A 141 15.28 -3.88 -0.48
N SER A 142 15.15 -2.64 -0.98
CA SER A 142 15.85 -2.20 -2.17
C SER A 142 17.36 -2.12 -1.96
N THR A 143 18.10 -2.99 -2.62
CA THR A 143 19.58 -2.96 -2.66
C THR A 143 20.09 -1.85 -3.58
N THR A 144 19.36 -1.53 -4.65
CA THR A 144 19.71 -0.43 -5.57
C THR A 144 19.69 0.92 -4.88
N ARG A 145 18.78 1.13 -3.94
CA ARG A 145 18.76 2.35 -3.11
C ARG A 145 20.07 2.48 -2.33
N GLU A 146 20.57 1.38 -1.76
CA GLU A 146 21.84 1.33 -1.04
C GLU A 146 23.04 1.58 -1.97
N GLU A 147 23.03 0.96 -3.18
CA GLU A 147 24.05 1.21 -4.23
C GLU A 147 24.15 2.69 -4.59
N PHE A 148 23.03 3.43 -4.56
CA PHE A 148 23.01 4.86 -4.87
C PHE A 148 23.37 5.74 -3.66
N GLY A 149 23.77 5.14 -2.54
CA GLY A 149 24.20 5.83 -1.32
C GLY A 149 23.07 6.67 -0.69
N VAL A 150 21.83 6.23 -0.83
CA VAL A 150 20.68 6.88 -0.21
C VAL A 150 20.54 6.39 1.23
N ASN A 151 20.48 7.34 2.17
CA ASN A 151 20.17 7.00 3.55
C ASN A 151 18.68 6.72 3.71
N PHE A 152 18.34 5.55 4.27
CA PHE A 152 16.97 5.12 4.53
C PHE A 152 16.76 5.05 6.04
N GLU A 153 16.18 6.12 6.57
CA GLU A 153 15.89 6.22 8.00
C GLU A 153 14.73 5.28 8.34
N VAL A 154 14.98 4.29 9.18
CA VAL A 154 14.00 3.31 9.62
C VAL A 154 13.71 3.52 11.10
N THR A 155 12.44 3.76 11.43
CA THR A 155 11.92 3.80 12.80
C THR A 155 11.07 2.54 13.01
N PRO A 156 11.57 1.52 13.72
CA PRO A 156 10.81 0.31 13.99
C PRO A 156 9.70 0.60 14.99
N TYR A 157 8.55 -0.03 14.79
CA TYR A 157 7.50 -0.08 15.79
C TYR A 157 7.65 -1.36 16.64
N PRO A 158 7.18 -1.35 17.90
CA PRO A 158 7.21 -2.54 18.74
C PRO A 158 6.20 -3.62 18.28
N GLN A 159 5.41 -3.34 17.24
CA GLN A 159 4.41 -4.24 16.71
C GLN A 159 4.86 -4.92 15.41
N HIS A 160 4.27 -6.10 15.19
CA HIS A 160 4.31 -6.85 13.95
C HIS A 160 2.89 -7.03 13.41
N ALA A 161 2.73 -7.10 12.10
CA ALA A 161 1.49 -7.51 11.49
C ALA A 161 1.49 -9.03 11.29
N ILE A 162 0.39 -9.69 11.69
CA ILE A 162 0.06 -11.07 11.32
C ILE A 162 -1.07 -10.99 10.31
N ALA A 163 -0.93 -11.63 9.14
CA ALA A 163 -1.97 -11.70 8.13
C ALA A 163 -2.31 -13.14 7.79
N THR A 164 -3.59 -13.35 7.48
CA THR A 164 -4.13 -14.61 6.98
C THR A 164 -5.48 -14.34 6.30
N ARG A 165 -6.13 -15.41 5.82
CA ARG A 165 -7.51 -15.36 5.32
C ARG A 165 -8.40 -16.29 6.14
N LEU A 166 -9.67 -15.89 6.29
CA LEU A 166 -10.68 -16.63 7.02
C LEU A 166 -11.93 -16.86 6.18
N GLN A 167 -12.64 -17.93 6.51
CA GLN A 167 -14.07 -18.08 6.24
C GLN A 167 -14.82 -17.80 7.54
N SER A 168 -15.89 -17.00 7.46
CA SER A 168 -16.74 -16.65 8.60
C SER A 168 -18.12 -17.28 8.47
N GLU A 169 -18.77 -17.53 9.61
CA GLU A 169 -20.14 -18.05 9.68
C GLU A 169 -21.13 -17.04 9.11
N ARG A 170 -20.96 -15.76 9.46
CA ARG A 170 -21.83 -14.67 9.02
C ARG A 170 -21.20 -13.91 7.86
N PRO A 171 -21.98 -13.48 6.85
CA PRO A 171 -21.48 -12.63 5.78
C PRO A 171 -20.89 -11.32 6.32
N HIS A 172 -19.81 -10.84 5.69
CA HIS A 172 -19.15 -9.58 6.07
C HIS A 172 -20.00 -8.33 5.70
N GLY A 173 -20.99 -8.45 4.79
CA GLY A 173 -21.87 -7.36 4.40
C GLY A 173 -21.16 -6.17 3.73
N GLN A 174 -19.98 -6.38 3.12
CA GLN A 174 -19.14 -5.31 2.55
C GLN A 174 -18.68 -4.26 3.59
N VAL A 175 -18.57 -4.68 4.86
CA VAL A 175 -18.12 -3.85 5.98
C VAL A 175 -16.67 -4.18 6.32
N ALA A 176 -15.77 -3.22 6.23
CA ALA A 176 -14.45 -3.30 6.83
C ALA A 176 -14.58 -3.02 8.34
N ARG A 177 -13.98 -3.86 9.17
CA ARG A 177 -14.06 -3.75 10.63
C ARG A 177 -12.67 -3.63 11.21
N GLN A 178 -12.51 -2.74 12.19
CA GLN A 178 -11.26 -2.54 12.89
C GLN A 178 -11.50 -2.38 14.37
N TRP A 179 -10.73 -3.12 15.17
CA TRP A 179 -10.77 -3.07 16.64
C TRP A 179 -9.42 -2.60 17.15
N PHE A 180 -9.46 -1.53 17.94
CA PHE A 180 -8.32 -1.04 18.70
C PHE A 180 -8.40 -1.59 20.11
N SER A 181 -7.38 -2.30 20.56
CA SER A 181 -7.28 -2.87 21.88
C SER A 181 -5.89 -2.61 22.49
N PRO A 182 -5.71 -2.79 23.79
CA PRO A 182 -4.39 -2.74 24.42
C PRO A 182 -3.39 -3.75 23.84
N ASP A 183 -3.89 -4.88 23.32
CA ASP A 183 -3.07 -5.95 22.73
C ASP A 183 -2.71 -5.68 21.26
N GLY A 184 -3.28 -4.63 20.65
CA GLY A 184 -2.99 -4.26 19.28
C GLY A 184 -4.21 -3.86 18.47
N ILE A 185 -4.10 -3.93 17.14
CA ILE A 185 -5.13 -3.50 16.20
C ILE A 185 -5.48 -4.67 15.28
N LEU A 186 -6.73 -5.11 15.35
CA LEU A 186 -7.27 -6.15 14.48
C LEU A 186 -8.11 -5.52 13.38
N ALA A 187 -7.88 -5.92 12.13
CA ALA A 187 -8.68 -5.53 10.99
C ALA A 187 -9.23 -6.76 10.26
N PHE A 188 -10.53 -6.72 9.96
CA PHE A 188 -11.22 -7.64 9.05
C PHE A 188 -11.62 -6.91 7.79
N LEU A 189 -11.12 -7.37 6.66
CA LEU A 189 -11.30 -6.77 5.35
C LEU A 189 -12.13 -7.71 4.47
N PRO A 190 -13.28 -7.27 3.93
CA PRO A 190 -14.16 -8.12 3.13
C PRO A 190 -13.47 -8.54 1.83
N LEU A 191 -13.45 -9.84 1.54
CA LEU A 191 -12.98 -10.42 0.28
C LEU A 191 -14.15 -10.93 -0.55
N GLY A 192 -13.92 -11.12 -1.85
CA GLY A 192 -14.88 -11.72 -2.76
C GLY A 192 -15.22 -13.16 -2.40
N GLY A 193 -16.24 -13.67 -3.08
CA GLY A 193 -16.75 -15.01 -2.91
C GLY A 193 -18.28 -15.04 -2.90
N PRO A 194 -18.89 -16.14 -3.34
CA PRO A 194 -20.33 -16.21 -3.61
C PRO A 194 -21.19 -16.07 -2.34
N GLN A 195 -20.63 -16.38 -1.17
CA GLN A 195 -21.36 -16.32 0.10
C GLN A 195 -21.09 -15.02 0.88
N GLY A 196 -20.14 -14.18 0.42
CA GLY A 196 -19.76 -12.95 1.11
C GLY A 196 -19.18 -13.16 2.52
N ASN A 197 -18.54 -14.30 2.75
CA ASN A 197 -17.99 -14.70 4.05
C ASN A 197 -16.47 -14.92 4.06
N SER A 198 -15.79 -14.55 2.99
CA SER A 198 -14.33 -14.55 2.93
C SER A 198 -13.77 -13.24 3.47
N VAL A 199 -12.77 -13.31 4.36
CA VAL A 199 -12.21 -12.15 5.05
C VAL A 199 -10.68 -12.22 5.04
N ALA A 200 -10.01 -11.14 4.66
CA ALA A 200 -8.59 -10.97 4.96
C ALA A 200 -8.43 -10.36 6.35
N VAL A 201 -7.44 -10.87 7.09
CA VAL A 201 -7.10 -10.42 8.42
C VAL A 201 -5.75 -9.73 8.40
N VAL A 202 -5.67 -8.59 9.07
CA VAL A 202 -4.41 -7.96 9.47
C VAL A 202 -4.49 -7.68 10.97
N TRP A 203 -3.64 -8.35 11.74
CA TRP A 203 -3.58 -8.19 13.18
C TRP A 203 -2.21 -7.63 13.60
N SER A 204 -2.19 -6.37 13.98
CA SER A 204 -1.01 -5.71 14.53
C SER A 204 -0.90 -6.07 16.01
N VAL A 205 0.13 -6.80 16.41
CA VAL A 205 0.38 -7.26 17.78
C VAL A 205 1.80 -6.90 18.22
N PHE A 206 2.06 -6.84 19.53
CA PHE A 206 3.42 -6.64 20.02
C PHE A 206 4.32 -7.84 19.65
N GLN A 207 5.62 -7.55 19.48
CA GLN A 207 6.60 -8.53 18.99
C GLN A 207 6.63 -9.83 19.80
N GLU A 208 6.50 -9.74 21.13
CA GLU A 208 6.49 -10.87 22.04
C GLU A 208 5.29 -11.82 21.84
N GLN A 209 4.19 -11.32 21.28
CA GLN A 209 2.99 -12.11 21.01
C GLN A 209 3.05 -12.86 19.65
N VAL A 210 3.98 -12.50 18.76
CA VAL A 210 4.02 -13.06 17.41
C VAL A 210 4.30 -14.55 17.44
N ALA A 211 5.38 -14.97 18.06
CA ALA A 211 5.75 -16.40 18.09
C ALA A 211 4.69 -17.29 18.74
N PRO A 212 4.11 -16.94 19.90
CA PRO A 212 2.98 -17.68 20.46
C PRO A 212 1.78 -17.78 19.51
N LEU A 213 1.35 -16.67 18.89
CA LEU A 213 0.20 -16.64 17.97
C LEU A 213 0.46 -17.43 16.69
N MET A 214 1.67 -17.37 16.15
CA MET A 214 2.05 -18.14 14.96
C MET A 214 2.15 -19.65 15.23
N ALA A 215 2.42 -20.05 16.46
CA ALA A 215 2.51 -21.47 16.87
C ALA A 215 1.16 -22.12 17.19
N LEU A 216 0.09 -21.33 17.36
CA LEU A 216 -1.24 -21.88 17.68
C LEU A 216 -1.76 -22.80 16.56
N PRO A 217 -2.48 -23.88 16.88
CA PRO A 217 -3.32 -24.58 15.92
C PRO A 217 -4.30 -23.63 15.21
N PRO A 218 -4.72 -23.92 13.96
CA PRO A 218 -5.64 -23.04 13.22
C PRO A 218 -6.94 -22.72 13.97
N GLU A 219 -7.50 -23.69 14.66
CA GLU A 219 -8.75 -23.54 15.43
C GLU A 219 -8.58 -22.60 16.63
N ASP A 220 -7.46 -22.74 17.37
CA ASP A 220 -7.16 -21.89 18.52
C ASP A 220 -6.87 -20.44 18.08
N PHE A 221 -6.17 -20.27 16.95
CA PHE A 221 -5.95 -18.96 16.37
C PHE A 221 -7.27 -18.32 15.92
N ALA A 222 -8.15 -19.06 15.27
CA ALA A 222 -9.49 -18.59 14.90
C ALA A 222 -10.32 -18.18 16.13
N GLN A 223 -10.25 -18.96 17.22
CA GLN A 223 -10.93 -18.62 18.47
C GLN A 223 -10.37 -17.35 19.11
N ARG A 224 -9.06 -17.12 19.05
CA ARG A 224 -8.44 -15.84 19.51
C ARG A 224 -8.95 -14.66 18.67
N LEU A 225 -9.02 -14.80 17.35
CA LEU A 225 -9.57 -13.77 16.45
C LEU A 225 -11.06 -13.51 16.74
N ARG A 226 -11.85 -14.56 16.97
CA ARG A 226 -13.27 -14.45 17.33
C ARG A 226 -13.45 -13.65 18.62
N THR A 227 -12.65 -13.94 19.65
CA THR A 227 -12.66 -13.17 20.91
C THR A 227 -12.25 -11.72 20.69
N ALA A 228 -11.13 -11.47 19.98
CA ALA A 228 -10.63 -10.13 19.71
C ALA A 228 -11.59 -9.29 18.84
N SER A 229 -12.37 -9.92 17.96
CA SER A 229 -13.39 -9.30 17.13
C SER A 229 -14.77 -9.23 17.78
N GLN A 230 -14.90 -9.61 19.07
CA GLN A 230 -16.17 -9.59 19.82
C GLN A 230 -17.28 -10.38 19.10
N ASP A 231 -16.96 -11.53 18.55
CA ASP A 231 -17.88 -12.42 17.81
C ASP A 231 -18.60 -11.74 16.62
N ALA A 232 -18.03 -10.72 16.03
CA ALA A 232 -18.69 -9.90 15.01
C ALA A 232 -19.15 -10.69 13.77
N LEU A 233 -18.43 -11.74 13.40
CA LEU A 233 -18.72 -12.58 12.21
C LEU A 233 -19.05 -14.05 12.57
N GLY A 234 -19.29 -14.36 13.83
CA GLY A 234 -19.58 -15.71 14.32
C GLY A 234 -18.35 -16.62 14.30
N ALA A 235 -18.55 -17.91 14.06
CA ALA A 235 -17.46 -18.87 13.96
C ALA A 235 -16.53 -18.51 12.80
N LEU A 236 -15.23 -18.70 13.03
CA LEU A 236 -14.17 -18.38 12.07
C LEU A 236 -13.36 -19.63 11.77
N GLN A 237 -12.95 -19.79 10.52
CA GLN A 237 -12.06 -20.85 10.05
C GLN A 237 -10.89 -20.25 9.28
N VAL A 238 -9.65 -20.57 9.66
CA VAL A 238 -8.45 -20.17 8.91
C VAL A 238 -8.42 -20.90 7.57
N SER A 239 -8.35 -20.13 6.48
CA SER A 239 -8.40 -20.65 5.10
C SER A 239 -7.08 -20.46 4.32
N ALA A 240 -6.07 -19.85 4.93
CA ALA A 240 -4.74 -19.66 4.34
C ALA A 240 -3.65 -19.69 5.39
N GLU A 241 -2.40 -19.87 4.96
CA GLU A 241 -1.24 -19.77 5.85
C GLU A 241 -1.17 -18.39 6.51
N ARG A 242 -0.55 -18.38 7.69
CA ARG A 242 -0.28 -17.13 8.42
C ARG A 242 1.08 -16.59 8.01
N ALA A 243 1.15 -15.29 7.75
CA ALA A 243 2.41 -14.58 7.50
C ALA A 243 2.58 -13.46 8.53
N ALA A 244 3.82 -13.23 8.98
CA ALA A 244 4.11 -12.15 9.92
C ALA A 244 5.30 -11.33 9.44
N TRP A 245 5.25 -10.00 9.68
CA TRP A 245 6.34 -9.07 9.35
C TRP A 245 6.38 -7.90 10.32
N PRO A 246 7.58 -7.32 10.58
CA PRO A 246 7.70 -6.15 11.44
C PRO A 246 7.03 -4.92 10.83
N LEU A 247 6.43 -4.09 11.68
CA LEU A 247 5.92 -2.78 11.31
C LEU A 247 7.00 -1.73 11.51
N GLN A 248 7.11 -0.81 10.56
CA GLN A 248 8.11 0.26 10.60
C GLN A 248 7.65 1.48 9.81
N LEU A 249 8.06 2.65 10.23
CA LEU A 249 8.11 3.84 9.41
C LEU A 249 9.49 3.90 8.77
N ALA A 250 9.55 4.20 7.48
CA ALA A 250 10.84 4.41 6.85
C ALA A 250 10.75 5.46 5.74
N LYS A 251 11.80 6.24 5.58
CA LYS A 251 11.87 7.30 4.56
C LYS A 251 13.29 7.46 4.04
N ALA A 252 13.41 7.65 2.73
CA ALA A 252 14.65 8.03 2.09
C ALA A 252 14.91 9.53 2.29
N ASP A 253 16.17 9.90 2.58
CA ASP A 253 16.60 11.29 2.74
C ASP A 253 16.44 12.07 1.41
N ARG A 254 16.75 11.41 0.30
CA ARG A 254 16.62 11.93 -1.07
C ARG A 254 15.99 10.89 -1.99
N TRP A 255 15.15 11.35 -2.92
CA TRP A 255 14.42 10.45 -3.82
C TRP A 255 14.94 10.50 -5.24
N CYS A 256 15.87 11.38 -5.56
CA CYS A 256 16.49 11.44 -6.87
C CYS A 256 17.94 11.90 -6.80
N GLY A 257 18.70 11.55 -7.83
CA GLY A 257 20.10 11.93 -7.94
C GLY A 257 20.68 11.63 -9.31
N ALA A 258 21.92 12.08 -9.51
CA ALA A 258 22.70 11.79 -10.72
C ALA A 258 23.39 10.42 -10.57
N LEU A 259 23.50 9.69 -11.68
CA LEU A 259 24.39 8.53 -11.81
C LEU A 259 25.72 8.95 -12.43
N PRO A 260 26.81 8.23 -12.13
CA PRO A 260 28.08 8.46 -12.80
C PRO A 260 27.91 8.42 -14.32
N PRO A 261 28.65 9.26 -15.08
CA PRO A 261 28.63 9.21 -16.52
C PRO A 261 29.04 7.81 -17.01
N ALA A 262 28.24 7.22 -17.89
CA ALA A 262 28.66 6.03 -18.63
C ALA A 262 29.29 6.43 -19.95
N ALA A 263 30.22 5.63 -20.49
CA ALA A 263 30.91 5.92 -21.74
C ALA A 263 29.92 6.30 -22.86
N GLY A 264 30.03 7.50 -23.38
CA GLY A 264 29.21 8.02 -24.48
C GLY A 264 27.82 8.56 -24.14
N ARG A 265 27.45 8.66 -22.85
CA ARG A 265 26.14 9.20 -22.42
C ARG A 265 26.32 10.19 -21.26
N ALA A 266 25.96 11.45 -21.50
CA ALA A 266 25.87 12.48 -20.46
C ALA A 266 24.51 12.42 -19.76
N GLY A 267 24.48 12.71 -18.45
CA GLY A 267 23.25 13.05 -17.74
C GLY A 267 22.31 11.89 -17.42
N ARG A 268 22.82 10.78 -16.87
CA ARG A 268 21.99 9.71 -16.31
C ARG A 268 21.54 10.06 -14.88
N SER A 269 20.30 9.77 -14.59
CA SER A 269 19.71 10.04 -13.26
C SER A 269 18.99 8.81 -12.72
N TRP A 270 18.73 8.85 -11.42
CA TRP A 270 17.88 7.87 -10.75
C TRP A 270 16.79 8.55 -9.93
N VAL A 271 15.69 7.82 -9.68
CA VAL A 271 14.57 8.26 -8.84
C VAL A 271 13.96 7.05 -8.13
N LEU A 272 13.49 7.26 -6.89
CA LEU A 272 12.80 6.25 -6.08
C LEU A 272 11.28 6.46 -6.16
N ALA A 273 10.52 5.36 -6.09
CA ALA A 273 9.06 5.39 -5.98
C ALA A 273 8.54 4.20 -5.13
N GLY A 274 7.40 4.40 -4.46
CA GLY A 274 6.78 3.43 -3.58
C GLY A 274 7.63 3.12 -2.35
N ASP A 275 7.56 1.89 -1.84
CA ASP A 275 8.24 1.47 -0.61
C ASP A 275 9.78 1.57 -0.69
N ALA A 276 10.36 1.76 -1.87
CA ALA A 276 11.77 2.08 -2.02
C ALA A 276 12.10 3.52 -1.55
N ALA A 277 11.15 4.44 -1.65
CA ALA A 277 11.29 5.83 -1.22
C ALA A 277 10.77 6.07 0.20
N HIS A 278 9.65 5.44 0.55
CA HIS A 278 8.97 5.61 1.85
C HIS A 278 8.11 4.41 2.21
N ASN A 279 8.06 4.10 3.49
CA ASN A 279 7.15 3.10 4.02
C ASN A 279 6.39 3.71 5.20
N VAL A 280 5.08 3.67 5.17
CA VAL A 280 4.21 4.22 6.21
C VAL A 280 3.58 3.10 7.03
N HIS A 281 3.15 3.42 8.25
CA HIS A 281 2.45 2.46 9.10
C HIS A 281 1.16 1.98 8.43
N PRO A 282 0.87 0.66 8.40
CA PRO A 282 -0.26 0.09 7.66
C PRO A 282 -1.63 0.32 8.32
N LEU A 283 -1.77 1.20 9.32
CA LEU A 283 -3.02 1.46 10.05
C LEU A 283 -4.25 1.65 9.15
N ALA A 284 -4.07 2.05 7.90
CA ALA A 284 -5.17 2.27 6.96
C ALA A 284 -4.99 1.54 5.62
N GLY A 285 -4.03 0.61 5.50
CA GLY A 285 -3.75 -0.05 4.21
C GLY A 285 -3.29 0.89 3.10
N GLN A 286 -2.77 2.08 3.45
CA GLN A 286 -2.50 3.19 2.52
C GLN A 286 -1.19 3.05 1.73
N GLY A 287 -0.28 2.14 2.11
CA GLY A 287 1.05 2.05 1.50
C GLY A 287 1.01 1.90 -0.02
N LEU A 288 0.16 1.00 -0.54
CA LEU A 288 0.03 0.81 -1.98
C LEU A 288 -0.60 2.01 -2.68
N ASN A 289 -1.60 2.67 -2.09
CA ASN A 289 -2.19 3.88 -2.65
C ASN A 289 -1.16 5.00 -2.82
N LEU A 290 -0.26 5.15 -1.84
CA LEU A 290 0.84 6.12 -1.91
C LEU A 290 1.83 5.77 -3.01
N GLY A 291 2.19 4.50 -3.15
CA GLY A 291 3.08 4.03 -4.22
C GLY A 291 2.48 4.21 -5.62
N LEU A 292 1.17 3.97 -5.78
CA LEU A 292 0.44 4.24 -7.03
C LEU A 292 0.38 5.73 -7.34
N ALA A 293 0.18 6.57 -6.32
CA ALA A 293 0.23 8.02 -6.48
C ALA A 293 1.64 8.52 -6.84
N ASP A 294 2.71 7.87 -6.36
CA ASP A 294 4.07 8.14 -6.81
C ASP A 294 4.24 7.83 -8.30
N ALA A 295 3.78 6.66 -8.74
CA ALA A 295 3.84 6.27 -10.14
C ALA A 295 3.08 7.26 -11.04
N GLN A 296 1.89 7.67 -10.63
CA GLN A 296 1.08 8.66 -11.34
C GLN A 296 1.75 10.03 -11.39
N ALA A 297 2.29 10.51 -10.25
CA ALA A 297 2.97 11.81 -10.18
C ALA A 297 4.24 11.84 -11.03
N LEU A 298 5.06 10.78 -10.97
CA LEU A 298 6.28 10.69 -11.80
C LEU A 298 5.94 10.65 -13.29
N ALA A 299 4.97 9.81 -13.68
CA ALA A 299 4.52 9.76 -15.08
C ALA A 299 4.01 11.11 -15.55
N ARG A 300 3.20 11.82 -14.77
CA ARG A 300 2.69 13.17 -15.09
C ARG A 300 3.82 14.18 -15.25
N VAL A 301 4.77 14.23 -14.30
CA VAL A 301 5.91 15.15 -14.38
C VAL A 301 6.76 14.90 -15.64
N LEU A 302 6.93 13.63 -16.02
CA LEU A 302 7.66 13.26 -17.24
C LEU A 302 6.85 13.54 -18.50
N HIS A 303 5.52 13.40 -18.47
CA HIS A 303 4.63 13.75 -19.58
C HIS A 303 4.64 15.26 -19.87
N GLU A 304 4.56 16.09 -18.82
CA GLU A 304 4.54 17.55 -18.91
C GLU A 304 5.90 18.19 -19.27
N ARG A 305 6.96 17.38 -19.52
CA ARG A 305 8.27 17.92 -19.85
C ARG A 305 8.28 18.58 -21.21
N ASP A 306 9.09 19.62 -21.36
CA ASP A 306 9.42 20.17 -22.67
C ASP A 306 10.05 19.08 -23.56
N TYR A 307 9.78 19.05 -24.86
CA TYR A 307 10.23 17.99 -25.78
C TYR A 307 11.76 17.85 -25.87
N TRP A 308 12.52 18.91 -25.61
CA TRP A 308 13.99 18.90 -25.62
C TRP A 308 14.60 18.41 -24.29
N ARG A 309 13.80 18.28 -23.23
CA ARG A 309 14.31 17.82 -21.94
C ARG A 309 14.39 16.32 -21.88
N SER A 310 15.52 15.84 -21.35
CA SER A 310 15.67 14.42 -21.01
C SER A 310 14.70 14.00 -19.92
N VAL A 311 14.23 12.76 -19.94
CA VAL A 311 13.49 12.13 -18.84
C VAL A 311 14.31 12.08 -17.53
N GLY A 312 15.65 12.16 -17.64
CA GLY A 312 16.58 12.24 -16.49
C GLY A 312 16.88 13.66 -16.01
N ASP A 313 16.16 14.70 -16.48
CA ASP A 313 16.40 16.09 -16.06
C ASP A 313 16.19 16.25 -14.54
N ALA A 314 17.22 16.71 -13.84
CA ALA A 314 17.22 16.84 -12.39
C ALA A 314 16.14 17.81 -11.85
N ARG A 315 15.71 18.81 -12.65
CA ARG A 315 14.66 19.76 -12.21
C ARG A 315 13.30 19.06 -12.15
N LEU A 316 13.01 18.20 -13.15
CA LEU A 316 11.79 17.40 -13.18
C LEU A 316 11.74 16.43 -12.01
N LEU A 317 12.83 15.69 -11.76
CA LEU A 317 12.90 14.72 -10.69
C LEU A 317 12.80 15.36 -9.30
N ARG A 318 13.42 16.54 -9.09
CA ARG A 318 13.26 17.32 -7.86
C ARG A 318 11.84 17.90 -7.69
N ARG A 319 11.13 18.23 -8.80
CA ARG A 319 9.71 18.63 -8.76
C ARG A 319 8.87 17.46 -8.22
N TYR A 320 9.05 16.26 -8.79
CA TYR A 320 8.40 15.04 -8.31
C TYR A 320 8.67 14.78 -6.84
N GLU A 321 9.94 14.77 -6.42
CA GLU A 321 10.34 14.52 -5.02
C GLU A 321 9.65 15.50 -4.06
N ARG A 322 9.70 16.81 -4.35
CA ARG A 322 9.09 17.84 -3.50
C ARG A 322 7.59 17.68 -3.40
N GLU A 323 6.92 17.44 -4.50
CA GLU A 323 5.48 17.24 -4.55
C GLU A 323 5.06 16.03 -3.72
N ARG A 324 5.77 14.89 -3.89
CA ARG A 324 5.41 13.68 -3.17
C ARG A 324 5.75 13.75 -1.68
N LYS A 325 6.90 14.32 -1.31
CA LYS A 325 7.23 14.56 0.11
C LYS A 325 6.20 15.48 0.78
N ALA A 326 5.75 16.52 0.12
CA ALA A 326 4.71 17.43 0.64
C ALA A 326 3.37 16.70 0.84
N ALA A 327 2.98 15.83 -0.09
CA ALA A 327 1.74 15.06 0.01
C ALA A 327 1.76 14.01 1.14
N LEU A 328 2.94 13.52 1.53
CA LEU A 328 3.10 12.53 2.61
C LEU A 328 3.08 13.15 4.01
N LEU A 329 3.45 14.42 4.17
CA LEU A 329 3.57 15.08 5.48
C LEU A 329 2.29 15.01 6.34
N PRO A 330 1.09 15.36 5.83
CA PRO A 330 -0.13 15.32 6.64
C PRO A 330 -0.47 13.90 7.10
N MET A 331 -0.24 12.91 6.26
CA MET A 331 -0.54 11.50 6.56
C MET A 331 0.43 10.94 7.62
N GLY A 332 1.73 11.26 7.52
CA GLY A 332 2.72 10.88 8.52
C GLY A 332 2.35 11.44 9.91
N LEU A 333 2.04 12.72 10.00
CA LEU A 333 1.63 13.36 11.26
C LEU A 333 0.33 12.75 11.82
N ALA A 334 -0.65 12.44 10.97
CA ALA A 334 -1.91 11.84 11.40
C ALA A 334 -1.72 10.39 11.91
N THR A 335 -0.93 9.57 11.20
CA THR A 335 -0.66 8.18 11.60
C THR A 335 0.19 8.11 12.86
N ASP A 336 1.23 8.94 12.98
CA ASP A 336 2.08 9.00 14.19
C ASP A 336 1.28 9.51 15.40
N GLY A 337 0.44 10.54 15.21
CA GLY A 337 -0.43 11.07 16.25
C GLY A 337 -1.45 10.02 16.75
N LEU A 338 -2.10 9.32 15.84
CA LEU A 338 -3.03 8.22 16.18
C LEU A 338 -2.29 7.10 16.91
N GLN A 339 -1.16 6.65 16.38
CA GLN A 339 -0.40 5.58 17.02
C GLN A 339 0.05 5.96 18.44
N GLN A 340 0.60 7.15 18.64
CA GLN A 340 1.00 7.63 19.97
C GLN A 340 -0.20 7.70 20.93
N LEU A 341 -1.37 8.13 20.44
CA LEU A 341 -2.60 8.20 21.22
C LEU A 341 -3.09 6.81 21.64
N PHE A 342 -2.98 5.81 20.75
CA PHE A 342 -3.43 4.44 21.04
C PHE A 342 -2.37 3.59 21.75
N ALA A 343 -1.09 3.92 21.65
CA ALA A 343 -0.01 3.23 22.37
C ALA A 343 0.02 3.57 23.88
N ARG A 344 -0.54 4.72 24.29
CA ARG A 344 -0.56 5.12 25.68
C ARG A 344 -1.71 4.46 26.45
N GLN A 345 -1.39 3.87 27.61
CA GLN A 345 -2.35 3.15 28.47
C GLN A 345 -2.79 3.97 29.68
N ASP A 346 -2.40 5.24 29.79
CA ASP A 346 -2.77 6.10 30.91
C ASP A 346 -4.28 6.39 30.91
N GLY A 347 -4.94 6.20 32.06
CA GLY A 347 -6.41 6.36 32.20
C GLY A 347 -6.97 7.70 31.68
N PRO A 348 -6.34 8.86 31.98
CA PRO A 348 -6.81 10.16 31.46
C PRO A 348 -6.72 10.23 29.91
N ILE A 349 -5.72 9.62 29.31
CA ILE A 349 -5.53 9.61 27.83
C ILE A 349 -6.54 8.67 27.18
N GLN A 350 -6.86 7.53 27.81
CA GLN A 350 -7.92 6.64 27.36
C GLN A 350 -9.30 7.33 27.36
N ALA A 351 -9.61 8.08 28.42
CA ALA A 351 -10.84 8.86 28.50
C ALA A 351 -10.90 9.96 27.42
N LEU A 352 -9.78 10.67 27.19
CA LEU A 352 -9.67 11.69 26.13
C LEU A 352 -9.83 11.06 24.73
N ARG A 353 -9.26 9.88 24.50
CA ARG A 353 -9.40 9.14 23.25
C ARG A 353 -10.87 8.78 22.96
N ASN A 354 -11.57 8.23 23.95
CA ASN A 354 -12.98 7.86 23.80
C ASN A 354 -13.89 9.08 23.61
N TRP A 355 -13.63 10.16 24.33
CA TRP A 355 -14.31 11.43 24.13
C TRP A 355 -14.00 12.00 22.73
N GLY A 356 -12.74 11.92 22.29
CA GLY A 356 -12.30 12.32 20.96
C GLY A 356 -12.97 11.51 19.85
N MET A 357 -13.09 10.19 19.98
CA MET A 357 -13.80 9.34 19.03
C MET A 357 -15.30 9.67 18.96
N LYS A 358 -15.95 9.87 20.07
CA LYS A 358 -17.36 10.29 20.12
C LYS A 358 -17.56 11.69 19.52
N GLY A 359 -16.68 12.64 19.86
CA GLY A 359 -16.70 13.99 19.29
C GLY A 359 -16.45 13.99 17.77
N PHE A 360 -15.53 13.16 17.31
CA PHE A 360 -15.26 12.98 15.88
C PHE A 360 -16.45 12.35 15.15
N GLU A 361 -17.09 11.30 15.72
CA GLU A 361 -18.31 10.71 15.16
C GLU A 361 -19.42 11.75 14.97
N MET A 362 -19.58 12.68 15.92
CA MET A 362 -20.56 13.75 15.89
C MET A 362 -20.16 14.94 15.02
N SER A 363 -18.92 15.05 14.58
CA SER A 363 -18.34 16.23 13.93
C SER A 363 -18.69 16.38 12.44
N GLY A 364 -19.70 15.69 11.91
CA GLY A 364 -20.19 15.74 10.52
C GLY A 364 -19.19 16.25 9.45
N PRO A 365 -18.89 17.57 9.37
CA PRO A 365 -17.99 18.12 8.35
C PRO A 365 -16.54 17.63 8.45
N LEU A 366 -15.98 17.53 9.65
CA LEU A 366 -14.60 17.05 9.86
C LEU A 366 -14.48 15.57 9.51
N LYS A 367 -15.45 14.75 9.93
CA LYS A 367 -15.54 13.34 9.59
C LYS A 367 -15.62 13.14 8.07
N SER A 368 -16.47 13.93 7.38
CA SER A 368 -16.58 13.87 5.91
C SER A 368 -15.29 14.30 5.21
N PHE A 369 -14.61 15.33 5.72
CA PHE A 369 -13.33 15.76 5.18
C PHE A 369 -12.26 14.66 5.29
N VAL A 370 -12.13 14.05 6.48
CA VAL A 370 -11.17 12.94 6.69
C VAL A 370 -11.51 11.73 5.81
N ALA A 371 -12.79 11.38 5.69
CA ALA A 371 -13.24 10.30 4.81
C ALA A 371 -12.85 10.57 3.35
N ARG A 372 -13.09 11.77 2.82
CA ARG A 372 -12.71 12.16 1.45
C ARG A 372 -11.21 12.10 1.22
N GLN A 373 -10.40 12.60 2.16
CA GLN A 373 -8.95 12.51 2.06
C GLN A 373 -8.47 11.04 2.02
N ALA A 374 -9.07 10.16 2.83
CA ALA A 374 -8.74 8.73 2.81
C ALA A 374 -9.17 8.06 1.49
N MET A 375 -10.26 8.51 0.87
CA MET A 375 -10.74 8.04 -0.44
C MET A 375 -9.90 8.58 -1.62
N GLY A 376 -8.98 9.52 -1.40
CA GLY A 376 -8.19 10.16 -2.45
C GLY A 376 -8.99 11.18 -3.27
N MET A 377 -9.97 11.81 -2.64
CA MET A 377 -10.86 12.82 -3.26
C MET A 377 -10.51 14.23 -2.81
#